data_f2749c5388f64216ef87106d175e1c51
#
_entry.id   f2749c5388f64216ef87106d175e1c51
#
_cell.length_a   1.000
_cell.length_b   1.000
_cell.length_c   1.000
_cell.angle_alpha   90.00
_cell.angle_beta   90.00
_cell.angle_gamma   90.00
#
_symmetry.space_group_name_H-M   'P 1'
#
loop_
_entity.id
_entity.type
_entity.pdbx_description
1 polymer ?
#
loop_
_entity_poly.entity_id
_entity_poly.type
_entity_poly.pdbx_seq_one_letter_code
_entity_poly.pdbx_strand_id
1 'polypeptide(L)'
;MLIVKEDIISRINNGDAKAFEQLYTTFYVYLCAVATKYVYNSEAAREIVNDVFMNVWNHHSALIHPVNAYLIRSVRNYCLNYLRDKRQQEVPLSDVQENLLSIQAVSYTHLRAHE
;
A
#
# COMPACT_ATOMS: atom_id res chain seq x y z
N MET A 1 -17.07 -3.31 -9.68
CA MET A 1 -16.75 -2.81 -8.34
C MET A 1 -16.35 -3.97 -7.43
N LEU A 2 -15.28 -3.79 -6.68
CA LEU A 2 -14.79 -4.83 -5.79
C LEU A 2 -15.58 -4.81 -4.48
N ILE A 3 -16.24 -5.92 -4.18
CA ILE A 3 -17.09 -6.02 -3.01
C ILE A 3 -16.68 -7.25 -2.21
N VAL A 4 -16.53 -7.04 -0.90
CA VAL A 4 -16.20 -8.11 0.03
C VAL A 4 -17.26 -8.10 1.12
N LYS A 5 -17.76 -9.27 1.47
CA LYS A 5 -18.76 -9.39 2.53
C LYS A 5 -18.14 -9.04 3.88
N GLU A 6 -18.93 -8.44 4.74
CA GLU A 6 -18.44 -8.04 6.06
C GLU A 6 -17.92 -9.20 6.89
N ASP A 7 -18.54 -10.39 6.73
CA ASP A 7 -18.11 -11.55 7.49
C ASP A 7 -16.72 -12.02 7.13
N ILE A 8 -16.21 -11.66 5.93
CA ILE A 8 -14.85 -12.00 5.55
C ILE A 8 -13.85 -11.32 6.48
N ILE A 9 -14.10 -10.06 6.83
CA ILE A 9 -13.21 -9.35 7.76
C ILE A 9 -13.18 -10.04 9.11
N SER A 10 -14.34 -10.41 9.63
CA SER A 10 -14.43 -11.12 10.89
C SER A 10 -13.72 -12.46 10.83
N ARG A 11 -13.89 -13.19 9.74
CA ARG A 11 -13.25 -14.50 9.57
C ARG A 11 -11.74 -14.35 9.50
N ILE A 12 -11.25 -13.35 8.78
CA ILE A 12 -9.81 -13.09 8.69
C ILE A 12 -9.26 -12.71 10.06
N ASN A 13 -9.97 -11.88 10.79
CA ASN A 13 -9.56 -11.48 12.13
C ASN A 13 -9.46 -12.68 13.07
N ASN A 14 -10.21 -13.72 12.78
CA ASN A 14 -10.15 -14.97 13.54
C ASN A 14 -9.17 -15.98 12.94
N GLY A 15 -8.41 -15.60 11.93
CA GLY A 15 -7.38 -16.45 11.37
C GLY A 15 -7.83 -17.40 10.27
N ASP A 16 -8.95 -17.13 9.62
CA ASP A 16 -9.48 -17.98 8.55
C ASP A 16 -8.69 -17.77 7.26
N ALA A 17 -7.84 -18.75 6.91
CA ALA A 17 -6.99 -18.63 5.73
C ALA A 17 -7.76 -18.60 4.42
N LYS A 18 -8.90 -19.28 4.35
CA LYS A 18 -9.72 -19.25 3.14
C LYS A 18 -10.34 -17.88 2.91
N ALA A 19 -10.76 -17.22 3.98
CA ALA A 19 -11.29 -15.88 3.87
C ALA A 19 -10.19 -14.92 3.41
N PHE A 20 -8.99 -15.09 3.92
CA PHE A 20 -7.85 -14.29 3.48
C PHE A 20 -7.56 -14.50 1.99
N GLU A 21 -7.60 -15.76 1.54
CA GLU A 21 -7.39 -16.06 0.13
C GLU A 21 -8.43 -15.38 -0.75
N GLN A 22 -9.69 -15.34 -0.30
CA GLN A 22 -10.74 -14.63 -1.03
C GLN A 22 -10.44 -13.14 -1.11
N LEU A 23 -9.98 -12.56 -0.03
CA LEU A 23 -9.61 -11.15 -0.03
C LEU A 23 -8.46 -10.89 -0.99
N TYR A 24 -7.45 -11.73 -0.94
CA TYR A 24 -6.27 -11.62 -1.80
C TYR A 24 -6.67 -11.69 -3.29
N THR A 25 -7.41 -12.72 -3.67
CA THR A 25 -7.79 -12.90 -5.08
C THR A 25 -8.72 -11.80 -5.56
N THR A 26 -9.56 -11.29 -4.69
CA THR A 26 -10.50 -10.22 -5.06
C THR A 26 -9.78 -8.92 -5.35
N PHE A 27 -8.78 -8.57 -4.56
CA PHE A 27 -8.16 -7.24 -4.63
C PHE A 27 -6.80 -7.21 -5.28
N TYR A 28 -6.16 -8.35 -5.53
CA TYR A 28 -4.75 -8.37 -5.96
C TYR A 28 -4.51 -7.54 -7.22
N VAL A 29 -5.24 -7.83 -8.29
CA VAL A 29 -5.02 -7.15 -9.58
C VAL A 29 -5.30 -5.65 -9.46
N TYR A 30 -6.38 -5.32 -8.77
CA TYR A 30 -6.74 -3.92 -8.58
C TYR A 30 -5.66 -3.16 -7.80
N LEU A 31 -5.17 -3.75 -6.73
CA LEU A 31 -4.15 -3.09 -5.92
C LEU A 31 -2.82 -3.00 -6.66
N CYS A 32 -2.50 -3.97 -7.50
CA CYS A 32 -1.31 -3.88 -8.34
C CYS A 32 -1.43 -2.71 -9.32
N ALA A 33 -2.62 -2.48 -9.86
CA ALA A 33 -2.84 -1.34 -10.75
C ALA A 33 -2.66 -0.02 -9.98
N VAL A 34 -3.18 0.04 -8.75
CA VAL A 34 -3.00 1.22 -7.90
C VAL A 34 -1.52 1.46 -7.63
N ALA A 35 -0.80 0.41 -7.23
CA ALA A 35 0.62 0.55 -6.91
C ALA A 35 1.44 0.98 -8.13
N THR A 36 1.09 0.46 -9.31
CA THR A 36 1.82 0.81 -10.53
C THR A 36 1.73 2.30 -10.83
N LYS A 37 0.63 2.92 -10.48
CA LYS A 37 0.48 4.37 -10.68
C LYS A 37 1.45 5.17 -9.83
N TYR A 38 1.89 4.62 -8.71
CA TYR A 38 2.86 5.30 -7.85
C TYR A 38 4.30 5.00 -8.23
N VAL A 39 4.61 3.73 -8.51
CA VAL A 39 6.01 3.33 -8.68
C VAL A 39 6.42 3.12 -10.14
N TYR A 40 5.48 3.09 -11.07
CA TYR A 40 5.74 2.95 -12.52
C TYR A 40 6.59 1.73 -12.86
N ASN A 41 6.40 0.64 -12.10
CA ASN A 41 7.15 -0.59 -12.29
C ASN A 41 6.28 -1.74 -11.82
N SER A 42 5.91 -2.63 -12.73
CA SER A 42 4.97 -3.70 -12.39
C SER A 42 5.55 -4.71 -11.41
N GLU A 43 6.86 -4.98 -11.48
CA GLU A 43 7.48 -5.90 -10.53
C GLU A 43 7.48 -5.31 -9.12
N ALA A 44 7.89 -4.05 -9.00
CA ALA A 44 7.86 -3.37 -7.71
C ALA A 44 6.44 -3.30 -7.15
N ALA A 45 5.47 -3.03 -8.03
CA ALA A 45 4.07 -2.97 -7.61
C ALA A 45 3.62 -4.31 -7.02
N ARG A 46 3.96 -5.41 -7.68
CA ARG A 46 3.58 -6.74 -7.19
C ARG A 46 4.23 -7.05 -5.84
N GLU A 47 5.51 -6.71 -5.69
CA GLU A 47 6.18 -6.89 -4.40
C GLU A 47 5.51 -6.10 -3.30
N ILE A 48 5.18 -4.86 -3.59
CA ILE A 48 4.53 -3.98 -2.61
C ILE A 48 3.18 -4.55 -2.20
N VAL A 49 2.37 -4.98 -3.17
CA VAL A 49 1.05 -5.53 -2.87
C VAL A 49 1.17 -6.82 -2.05
N ASN A 50 2.13 -7.67 -2.40
CA ASN A 50 2.37 -8.88 -1.62
C ASN A 50 2.79 -8.55 -0.20
N ASP A 51 3.63 -7.53 -0.02
CA ASP A 51 4.04 -7.11 1.32
C ASP A 51 2.86 -6.59 2.13
N VAL A 52 1.96 -5.85 1.49
CA VAL A 52 0.75 -5.37 2.15
C VAL A 52 -0.09 -6.55 2.64
N PHE A 53 -0.30 -7.55 1.78
CA PHE A 53 -1.10 -8.71 2.16
C PHE A 53 -0.42 -9.55 3.25
N MET A 54 0.91 -9.67 3.20
CA MET A 54 1.64 -10.34 4.27
C MET A 54 1.46 -9.62 5.59
N ASN A 55 1.51 -8.30 5.56
CA ASN A 55 1.28 -7.52 6.76
C ASN A 55 -0.15 -7.71 7.28
N VAL A 56 -1.12 -7.72 6.37
CA VAL A 56 -2.52 -7.97 6.74
C VAL A 56 -2.65 -9.33 7.44
N TRP A 57 -2.05 -10.36 6.87
CA TRP A 57 -2.14 -11.70 7.45
C TRP A 57 -1.42 -11.78 8.80
N ASN A 58 -0.24 -11.20 8.89
CA ASN A 58 0.54 -11.24 10.14
C ASN A 58 -0.14 -10.46 11.26
N HIS A 59 -0.96 -9.48 10.91
CA HIS A 59 -1.68 -8.65 11.88
C HIS A 59 -3.17 -8.70 11.60
N HIS A 60 -3.68 -9.91 11.33
CA HIS A 60 -5.06 -10.06 10.86
C HIS A 60 -6.10 -9.54 11.83
N SER A 61 -5.80 -9.52 13.11
CA SER A 61 -6.74 -9.01 14.11
C SER A 61 -6.92 -7.49 14.03
N ALA A 62 -6.06 -6.80 13.29
CA ALA A 62 -6.12 -5.34 13.15
C ALA A 62 -6.83 -4.89 11.86
N LEU A 63 -7.30 -5.83 11.05
CA LEU A 63 -8.00 -5.48 9.81
C LEU A 63 -9.32 -4.79 10.14
N ILE A 64 -9.54 -3.65 9.50
CA ILE A 64 -10.73 -2.84 9.78
C ILE A 64 -11.57 -2.63 8.53
N HIS A 65 -12.82 -2.32 8.77
CA HIS A 65 -13.81 -2.03 7.74
C HIS A 65 -13.92 -0.51 7.56
N PRO A 66 -14.07 0.01 6.33
CA PRO A 66 -14.18 -0.71 5.06
C PRO A 66 -12.81 -1.18 4.57
N VAL A 67 -12.74 -2.44 4.19
CA VAL A 67 -11.46 -3.07 3.88
C VAL A 67 -10.82 -2.51 2.62
N ASN A 68 -11.62 -2.13 1.63
CA ASN A 68 -11.06 -1.57 0.40
C ASN A 68 -10.30 -0.27 0.67
N ALA A 69 -10.86 0.63 1.49
CA ALA A 69 -10.19 1.88 1.84
C ALA A 69 -8.91 1.59 2.63
N TYR A 70 -8.96 0.62 3.53
CA TYR A 70 -7.81 0.22 4.33
C TYR A 70 -6.68 -0.29 3.44
N LEU A 71 -7.01 -1.18 2.50
CA LEU A 71 -6.00 -1.77 1.61
C LEU A 71 -5.40 -0.73 0.67
N ILE A 72 -6.22 0.15 0.11
CA ILE A 72 -5.72 1.20 -0.77
C ILE A 72 -4.76 2.13 -0.04
N ARG A 73 -5.12 2.53 1.18
CA ARG A 73 -4.26 3.38 1.99
C ARG A 73 -2.94 2.69 2.30
N SER A 74 -3.01 1.40 2.63
CA SER A 74 -1.80 0.64 2.95
C SER A 74 -0.87 0.55 1.73
N VAL A 75 -1.44 0.25 0.56
CA VAL A 75 -0.64 0.19 -0.67
C VAL A 75 0.00 1.54 -0.96
N ARG A 76 -0.77 2.62 -0.84
CA ARG A 76 -0.23 3.95 -1.07
C ARG A 76 0.95 4.24 -0.14
N ASN A 77 0.79 3.93 1.14
CA ASN A 77 1.85 4.19 2.11
C ASN A 77 3.10 3.38 1.82
N TYR A 78 2.93 2.11 1.44
CA TYR A 78 4.07 1.27 1.07
C TYR A 78 4.77 1.81 -0.19
N CYS A 79 3.99 2.29 -1.16
CA CYS A 79 4.56 2.86 -2.38
C CYS A 79 5.36 4.12 -2.08
N LEU A 80 4.84 4.99 -1.24
CA LEU A 80 5.54 6.21 -0.88
C LEU A 80 6.85 5.91 -0.14
N ASN A 81 6.82 4.92 0.74
CA ASN A 81 8.03 4.48 1.44
C ASN A 81 9.05 3.90 0.46
N TYR A 82 8.59 3.09 -0.48
CA TYR A 82 9.45 2.52 -1.51
C TYR A 82 10.14 3.61 -2.32
N LEU A 83 9.39 4.62 -2.76
CA LEU A 83 9.94 5.70 -3.56
C LEU A 83 10.95 6.53 -2.77
N ARG A 84 10.68 6.77 -1.50
CA ARG A 84 11.60 7.49 -0.64
C ARG A 84 12.90 6.72 -0.48
N ASP A 85 12.80 5.42 -0.19
CA ASP A 85 13.98 4.59 0.03
C ASP A 85 14.82 4.47 -1.25
N LYS A 86 14.16 4.30 -2.39
CA LYS A 86 14.85 4.21 -3.67
C LYS A 86 15.61 5.50 -3.96
N ARG A 87 15.00 6.64 -3.69
CA ARG A 87 15.66 7.93 -3.91
C ARG A 87 16.91 8.08 -3.05
N GLN A 88 16.82 7.65 -1.81
CA GLN A 88 17.97 7.72 -0.91
C GLN A 88 19.12 6.86 -1.37
N GLN A 89 18.84 5.76 -2.05
CA GLN A 89 19.86 4.87 -2.56
C GLN A 89 20.52 5.38 -3.83
N GLU A 90 19.79 6.13 -4.65
CA GLU A 90 20.24 6.53 -5.98
C GLU A 90 20.95 7.89 -6.03
N VAL A 91 20.81 8.70 -5.00
CA VAL A 91 21.28 10.10 -5.00
C VAL A 91 22.25 10.32 -3.85
N PRO A 92 23.38 11.06 -4.08
CA PRO A 92 24.28 11.41 -2.99
C PRO A 92 23.55 12.13 -1.87
N LEU A 93 24.10 11.99 -0.65
CA LEU A 93 23.42 12.51 0.53
C LEU A 93 23.10 14.00 0.44
N SER A 94 24.04 14.79 -0.07
CA SER A 94 23.82 16.23 -0.20
C SER A 94 22.65 16.53 -1.15
N ASP A 95 22.59 15.81 -2.26
CA ASP A 95 21.53 15.99 -3.24
C ASP A 95 20.21 15.48 -2.68
N VAL A 96 20.26 14.41 -1.89
CA VAL A 96 19.06 13.88 -1.25
C VAL A 96 18.43 14.93 -0.35
N GLN A 97 19.23 15.59 0.46
CA GLN A 97 18.70 16.62 1.35
C GLN A 97 18.02 17.75 0.59
N GLU A 98 18.66 18.23 -0.44
CA GLU A 98 18.10 19.31 -1.25
C GLU A 98 16.81 18.87 -1.93
N ASN A 99 16.82 17.69 -2.52
CA ASN A 99 15.66 17.17 -3.22
C ASN A 99 14.52 16.89 -2.26
N LEU A 100 14.82 16.37 -1.08
CA LEU A 100 13.79 16.10 -0.10
C LEU A 100 13.12 17.37 0.37
N LEU A 101 13.88 18.44 0.56
CA LEU A 101 13.30 19.72 0.96
C LEU A 101 12.36 20.25 -0.11
N SER A 102 12.79 20.19 -1.37
CA SER A 102 11.94 20.63 -2.48
C SER A 102 10.67 19.79 -2.59
N ILE A 103 10.81 18.49 -2.50
CA ILE A 103 9.69 17.58 -2.64
C ILE A 103 8.74 17.70 -1.45
N GLN A 104 9.29 17.84 -0.26
CA GLN A 104 8.45 18.01 0.91
C GLN A 104 7.62 19.29 0.84
N ALA A 105 8.22 20.37 0.31
CA ALA A 105 7.49 21.62 0.17
C ALA A 105 6.32 21.47 -0.80
N VAL A 106 6.51 20.76 -1.90
CA VAL A 106 5.48 20.58 -2.92
C VAL A 106 4.56 19.42 -2.57
N SER A 107 5.15 18.25 -2.30
CA SER A 107 4.38 17.02 -2.06
C SER A 107 3.61 17.07 -0.75
N TYR A 108 4.19 17.68 0.24
CA TYR A 108 3.54 17.76 1.55
C TYR A 108 2.24 18.53 1.46
N THR A 109 2.28 19.67 0.79
CA THR A 109 1.08 20.47 0.57
C THR A 109 0.07 19.70 -0.26
N HIS A 110 0.54 19.02 -1.28
CA HIS A 110 -0.30 18.25 -2.17
C HIS A 110 -0.94 17.06 -1.46
N LEU A 111 -0.15 16.33 -0.69
CA LEU A 111 -0.67 15.18 0.05
C LEU A 111 -1.71 15.59 1.07
N ARG A 112 -1.54 16.71 1.73
CA ARG A 112 -2.53 17.21 2.66
C ARG A 112 -3.86 17.52 1.98
N ALA A 113 -3.79 18.04 0.78
CA ALA A 113 -4.98 18.32 0.02
C ALA A 113 -5.74 17.05 -0.34
N HIS A 114 -5.03 15.94 -0.49
CA HIS A 114 -5.63 14.66 -0.83
C HIS A 114 -6.06 13.84 0.37
N GLU A 115 -5.53 14.15 1.50
CA GLU A 115 -5.89 13.44 2.71
C GLU A 115 -6.93 14.19 3.52
#